data_f84cde6ba71a06120ee1f571a9cd1345
#
_entry.id   f84cde6ba71a06120ee1f571a9cd1345
#
_cell.length_a   1.000
_cell.length_b   1.000
_cell.length_c   1.000
_cell.angle_alpha   90.00
_cell.angle_beta   90.00
_cell.angle_gamma   90.00
#
_symmetry.space_group_name_H-M   'P 1'
#
loop_
_entity.id
_entity.type
_entity.pdbx_description
1 polymer ?
#
loop_
_entity_poly.entity_id
_entity_poly.type
_entity_poly.pdbx_seq_one_letter_code
_entity_poly.pdbx_strand_id
1 'polypeptide(L)'
;MPSPVRSLPILLTLLVCTIPVRAQSWDVVRGLRSGDRVKVQESSGTEHKGRVTAVTPDGISLATGGSQVSVERARVRRVQLHSGSRRARNVAIGAAVGVAVGVVVDQTIGKYLRNESGDEGRPIMYLAPIGLFAGIGAALSPYRTIYRIK
;
A
#
# COMPACT_ATOMS: atom_id res chain seq x y z
N MET A 1 -19.21 -5.09 -47.36
CA MET A 1 -18.00 -5.38 -46.57
C MET A 1 -18.24 -4.91 -45.15
N PRO A 2 -18.41 -5.78 -44.14
CA PRO A 2 -18.65 -5.38 -42.76
C PRO A 2 -17.32 -5.23 -42.01
N SER A 3 -17.19 -4.12 -41.30
CA SER A 3 -16.01 -3.72 -40.53
C SER A 3 -15.82 -4.54 -39.23
N PRO A 4 -14.64 -5.11 -38.94
CA PRO A 4 -14.40 -5.99 -37.77
C PRO A 4 -13.86 -5.25 -36.56
N VAL A 5 -14.42 -4.12 -36.13
CA VAL A 5 -13.79 -3.30 -35.04
C VAL A 5 -14.64 -3.23 -33.78
N ARG A 6 -15.70 -4.05 -33.61
CA ARG A 6 -16.59 -3.93 -32.44
C ARG A 6 -16.43 -4.95 -31.32
N SER A 7 -15.46 -5.88 -31.40
CA SER A 7 -15.33 -6.98 -30.42
C SER A 7 -14.19 -6.80 -29.38
N LEU A 8 -13.39 -5.74 -29.47
CA LEU A 8 -12.21 -5.55 -28.61
C LEU A 8 -12.48 -5.11 -27.17
N PRO A 9 -13.54 -4.34 -26.84
CA PRO A 9 -13.74 -3.87 -25.47
C PRO A 9 -14.27 -4.95 -24.50
N ILE A 10 -14.86 -6.03 -24.98
CA ILE A 10 -15.46 -7.07 -24.12
C ILE A 10 -14.42 -8.02 -23.52
N LEU A 11 -13.29 -8.22 -24.21
CA LEU A 11 -12.24 -9.12 -23.73
C LEU A 11 -11.38 -8.52 -22.61
N LEU A 12 -11.35 -7.20 -22.48
CA LEU A 12 -10.57 -6.49 -21.46
C LEU A 12 -11.26 -6.48 -20.09
N THR A 13 -12.57 -6.70 -20.05
CA THR A 13 -13.36 -6.61 -18.80
C THR A 13 -13.33 -7.90 -17.98
N LEU A 14 -12.93 -9.03 -18.56
CA LEU A 14 -12.92 -10.35 -17.88
C LEU A 14 -11.62 -10.68 -17.15
N LEU A 15 -10.59 -9.81 -17.20
CA LEU A 15 -9.31 -10.02 -16.50
C LEU A 15 -9.31 -9.44 -15.10
N VAL A 16 -10.48 -9.05 -14.57
CA VAL A 16 -10.59 -8.49 -13.23
C VAL A 16 -10.84 -9.59 -12.20
N CYS A 17 -9.78 -9.93 -11.47
CA CYS A 17 -9.84 -10.34 -10.07
C CYS A 17 -10.35 -11.71 -9.69
N THR A 18 -9.55 -12.71 -9.89
CA THR A 18 -9.45 -13.76 -8.86
C THR A 18 -8.30 -13.41 -7.90
N ILE A 19 -8.52 -12.47 -6.98
CA ILE A 19 -7.62 -12.29 -5.84
C ILE A 19 -7.94 -13.46 -4.90
N PRO A 20 -7.05 -14.44 -4.71
CA PRO A 20 -7.27 -15.49 -3.74
C PRO A 20 -7.32 -14.84 -2.36
N VAL A 21 -8.50 -14.79 -1.75
CA VAL A 21 -8.67 -14.48 -0.34
C VAL A 21 -8.04 -15.64 0.43
N ARG A 22 -6.72 -15.58 0.62
CA ARG A 22 -6.04 -16.53 1.50
C ARG A 22 -6.60 -16.30 2.90
N ALA A 23 -7.30 -17.31 3.42
CA ALA A 23 -7.58 -17.42 4.85
C ALA A 23 -6.23 -17.28 5.56
N GLN A 24 -6.05 -16.18 6.28
CA GLN A 24 -4.77 -15.89 6.93
C GLN A 24 -4.72 -16.73 8.20
N SER A 25 -3.99 -17.83 8.14
CA SER A 25 -3.76 -18.75 9.24
C SER A 25 -2.91 -18.09 10.34
N TRP A 26 -3.12 -18.51 11.61
CA TRP A 26 -2.27 -18.10 12.73
C TRP A 26 -0.80 -18.51 12.54
N ASP A 27 -0.55 -19.53 11.74
CA ASP A 27 0.82 -19.96 11.41
C ASP A 27 1.65 -18.87 10.75
N VAL A 28 1.01 -17.96 10.01
CA VAL A 28 1.69 -16.77 9.44
C VAL A 28 2.16 -15.83 10.56
N VAL A 29 1.38 -15.71 11.64
CA VAL A 29 1.78 -14.91 12.82
C VAL A 29 2.91 -15.61 13.58
N ARG A 30 2.89 -16.94 13.67
CA ARG A 30 3.98 -17.74 14.28
C ARG A 30 5.30 -17.62 13.52
N GLY A 31 5.24 -17.33 12.23
CA GLY A 31 6.42 -17.05 11.40
C GLY A 31 7.07 -15.69 11.62
N LEU A 32 6.50 -14.82 12.48
CA LEU A 32 7.12 -13.54 12.84
C LEU A 32 8.40 -13.75 13.65
N ARG A 33 9.38 -12.87 13.38
CA ARG A 33 10.65 -12.88 14.12
C ARG A 33 10.58 -11.93 15.31
N SER A 34 11.30 -12.26 16.37
CA SER A 34 11.53 -11.30 17.45
C SER A 34 12.17 -10.03 16.88
N GLY A 35 11.65 -8.86 17.31
CA GLY A 35 12.04 -7.55 16.79
C GLY A 35 11.19 -7.02 15.64
N ASP A 36 10.37 -7.84 14.98
CA ASP A 36 9.45 -7.37 13.94
C ASP A 36 8.49 -6.32 14.51
N ARG A 37 8.34 -5.21 13.79
CA ARG A 37 7.37 -4.17 14.16
C ARG A 37 5.99 -4.56 13.70
N VAL A 38 5.07 -4.72 14.63
CA VAL A 38 3.70 -5.10 14.35
C VAL A 38 2.70 -4.16 15.01
N LYS A 39 1.50 -4.20 14.49
CA LYS A 39 0.32 -3.57 15.02
C LYS A 39 -0.73 -4.66 15.22
N VAL A 40 -1.12 -4.86 16.45
CA VAL A 40 -2.14 -5.84 16.85
C VAL A 40 -3.39 -5.09 17.24
N GLN A 41 -4.50 -5.46 16.65
CA GLN A 41 -5.83 -4.96 17.01
C GLN A 41 -6.60 -6.05 17.71
N GLU A 42 -7.09 -5.75 18.92
CA GLU A 42 -7.95 -6.61 19.68
C GLU A 42 -9.41 -6.53 19.21
N SER A 43 -10.20 -7.52 19.60
CA SER A 43 -11.66 -7.55 19.38
C SER A 43 -12.38 -6.39 20.09
N SER A 44 -11.82 -5.90 21.22
CA SER A 44 -12.25 -4.69 21.93
C SER A 44 -12.07 -3.39 21.16
N GLY A 45 -11.32 -3.42 20.03
CA GLY A 45 -10.94 -2.23 19.26
C GLY A 45 -9.60 -1.62 19.69
N THR A 46 -9.01 -2.06 20.81
CA THR A 46 -7.71 -1.57 21.29
C THR A 46 -6.59 -1.93 20.32
N GLU A 47 -5.72 -0.98 20.03
CA GLU A 47 -4.55 -1.17 19.17
C GLU A 47 -3.26 -1.13 19.97
N HIS A 48 -2.45 -2.18 19.82
CA HIS A 48 -1.10 -2.26 20.37
C HIS A 48 -0.08 -2.20 19.24
N LYS A 49 0.83 -1.23 19.31
CA LYS A 49 1.94 -1.07 18.35
C LYS A 49 3.23 -1.35 19.09
N GLY A 50 3.99 -2.32 18.61
CA GLY A 50 5.23 -2.70 19.30
C GLY A 50 6.13 -3.58 18.44
N ARG A 51 7.19 -4.08 19.07
CA ARG A 51 8.05 -5.11 18.51
C ARG A 51 7.65 -6.46 19.09
N VAL A 52 7.59 -7.46 18.23
CA VAL A 52 7.35 -8.84 18.65
C VAL A 52 8.48 -9.28 19.59
N THR A 53 8.12 -9.77 20.76
CA THR A 53 9.06 -10.41 21.70
C THR A 53 8.97 -11.93 21.57
N ALA A 54 7.74 -12.45 21.56
CA ALA A 54 7.48 -13.88 21.39
C ALA A 54 6.12 -14.09 20.72
N VAL A 55 5.99 -15.19 19.98
CA VAL A 55 4.70 -15.68 19.46
C VAL A 55 4.52 -17.12 19.88
N THR A 56 3.37 -17.41 20.51
CA THR A 56 2.98 -18.73 20.94
C THR A 56 1.74 -19.19 20.16
N PRO A 57 1.33 -20.47 20.24
CA PRO A 57 0.04 -20.92 19.70
C PRO A 57 -1.15 -20.14 20.27
N ASP A 58 -1.03 -19.66 21.53
CA ASP A 58 -2.11 -19.09 22.31
C ASP A 58 -2.10 -17.56 22.33
N GLY A 59 -1.01 -16.91 21.82
CA GLY A 59 -0.94 -15.45 21.85
C GLY A 59 0.32 -14.86 21.25
N ILE A 60 0.39 -13.52 21.33
CA ILE A 60 1.53 -12.73 20.88
C ILE A 60 1.94 -11.74 21.96
N SER A 61 3.23 -11.68 22.25
CA SER A 61 3.83 -10.73 23.19
C SER A 61 4.57 -9.63 22.44
N LEU A 62 4.35 -8.40 22.85
CA LEU A 62 4.88 -7.18 22.22
C LEU A 62 5.60 -6.32 23.24
N ALA A 63 6.75 -5.77 22.88
CA ALA A 63 7.39 -4.69 23.61
C ALA A 63 6.88 -3.35 23.07
N THR A 64 6.24 -2.56 23.94
CA THR A 64 5.62 -1.28 23.60
C THR A 64 6.07 -0.24 24.63
N GLY A 65 6.85 0.77 24.20
CA GLY A 65 7.21 1.91 25.07
C GLY A 65 7.91 1.55 26.39
N GLY A 66 8.66 0.45 26.45
CA GLY A 66 9.33 -0.04 27.66
C GLY A 66 8.51 -1.04 28.49
N SER A 67 7.25 -1.27 28.14
CA SER A 67 6.38 -2.29 28.76
C SER A 67 6.18 -3.47 27.81
N GLN A 68 5.97 -4.64 28.39
CA GLN A 68 5.58 -5.84 27.63
C GLN A 68 4.08 -6.04 27.73
N VAL A 69 3.43 -6.15 26.57
CA VAL A 69 2.00 -6.44 26.46
C VAL A 69 1.84 -7.80 25.82
N SER A 70 1.09 -8.69 26.46
CA SER A 70 0.72 -9.99 25.91
C SER A 70 -0.74 -9.98 25.53
N VAL A 71 -1.05 -10.39 24.31
CA VAL A 71 -2.41 -10.46 23.75
C VAL A 71 -2.72 -11.90 23.40
N GLU A 72 -3.76 -12.44 24.01
CA GLU A 72 -4.26 -13.79 23.73
C GLU A 72 -4.82 -13.88 22.30
N ARG A 73 -4.57 -15.00 21.63
CA ARG A 73 -5.05 -15.26 20.26
C ARG A 73 -6.56 -15.07 20.11
N ALA A 74 -7.34 -15.48 21.10
CA ALA A 74 -8.80 -15.36 21.10
C ALA A 74 -9.26 -13.89 21.02
N ARG A 75 -8.45 -12.97 21.55
CA ARG A 75 -8.72 -11.53 21.56
C ARG A 75 -8.15 -10.80 20.35
N VAL A 76 -7.27 -11.44 19.57
CA VAL A 76 -6.64 -10.83 18.39
C VAL A 76 -7.62 -10.83 17.22
N ARG A 77 -8.07 -9.67 16.81
CA ARG A 77 -8.88 -9.47 15.60
C ARG A 77 -8.03 -9.32 14.32
N ARG A 78 -6.90 -8.63 14.43
CA ARG A 78 -6.04 -8.36 13.28
C ARG A 78 -4.58 -8.18 13.70
N VAL A 79 -3.67 -8.75 12.93
CA VAL A 79 -2.24 -8.51 13.03
C VAL A 79 -1.73 -7.91 11.73
N GLN A 80 -0.99 -6.82 11.85
CA GLN A 80 -0.38 -6.12 10.72
C GLN A 80 1.13 -6.02 10.93
N LEU A 81 1.90 -6.44 9.94
CA LEU A 81 3.36 -6.34 9.93
C LEU A 81 3.79 -5.03 9.26
N HIS A 82 4.69 -4.30 9.91
CA HIS A 82 5.33 -3.13 9.32
C HIS A 82 6.36 -3.56 8.28
N SER A 83 6.19 -3.10 7.05
CA SER A 83 7.11 -3.39 5.96
C SER A 83 7.73 -2.09 5.45
N GLY A 84 8.96 -1.80 5.87
CA GLY A 84 9.69 -0.60 5.41
C GLY A 84 9.86 -0.55 3.88
N SER A 85 10.04 -1.71 3.25
CA SER A 85 10.14 -1.80 1.78
C SER A 85 8.87 -1.37 1.05
N ARG A 86 7.69 -1.49 1.68
CA ARG A 86 6.41 -1.05 1.09
C ARG A 86 6.35 0.46 0.94
N ARG A 87 6.85 1.22 1.92
CA ARG A 87 6.85 2.68 1.82
C ARG A 87 7.69 3.14 0.64
N ALA A 88 8.90 2.62 0.51
CA ALA A 88 9.77 2.91 -0.63
C ALA A 88 9.11 2.53 -1.96
N ARG A 89 8.51 1.34 -2.04
CA ARG A 89 7.78 0.88 -3.22
C ARG A 89 6.58 1.77 -3.55
N ASN A 90 5.78 2.17 -2.56
CA ASN A 90 4.62 3.02 -2.78
C ASN A 90 5.04 4.41 -3.27
N VAL A 91 6.12 4.97 -2.73
CA VAL A 91 6.71 6.22 -3.21
C VAL A 91 7.19 6.08 -4.65
N ALA A 92 7.90 5.00 -4.98
CA ALA A 92 8.38 4.74 -6.33
C ALA A 92 7.24 4.57 -7.34
N ILE A 93 6.18 3.84 -6.98
CA ILE A 93 4.97 3.69 -7.81
C ILE A 93 4.29 5.05 -7.97
N GLY A 94 4.13 5.82 -6.89
CA GLY A 94 3.56 7.16 -6.97
C GLY A 94 4.35 8.08 -7.88
N ALA A 95 5.68 8.09 -7.76
CA ALA A 95 6.54 8.86 -8.65
C ALA A 95 6.40 8.44 -10.12
N ALA A 96 6.35 7.14 -10.42
CA ALA A 96 6.15 6.63 -11.77
C ALA A 96 4.81 7.07 -12.36
N VAL A 97 3.72 7.02 -11.57
CA VAL A 97 2.40 7.53 -11.97
C VAL A 97 2.48 9.04 -12.22
N GLY A 98 3.17 9.79 -11.36
CA GLY A 98 3.37 11.23 -11.52
C GLY A 98 4.09 11.58 -12.82
N VAL A 99 5.13 10.82 -13.20
CA VAL A 99 5.80 10.97 -14.50
C VAL A 99 4.82 10.72 -15.65
N ALA A 100 4.06 9.64 -15.62
CA ALA A 100 3.09 9.32 -16.66
C ALA A 100 2.04 10.44 -16.83
N VAL A 101 1.51 10.97 -15.72
CA VAL A 101 0.58 12.11 -15.73
C VAL A 101 1.26 13.36 -16.31
N GLY A 102 2.50 13.65 -15.91
CA GLY A 102 3.27 14.77 -16.44
C GLY A 102 3.42 14.71 -17.96
N VAL A 103 3.74 13.52 -18.50
CA VAL A 103 3.84 13.30 -19.97
C VAL A 103 2.51 13.55 -20.66
N VAL A 104 1.40 13.05 -20.11
CA VAL A 104 0.06 13.26 -20.68
C VAL A 104 -0.30 14.75 -20.67
N VAL A 105 -0.03 15.45 -19.58
CA VAL A 105 -0.29 16.89 -19.46
C VAL A 105 0.56 17.67 -20.47
N ASP A 106 1.86 17.33 -20.61
CA ASP A 106 2.74 17.98 -21.59
C ASP A 106 2.26 17.77 -23.03
N GLN A 107 1.80 16.57 -23.38
CA GLN A 107 1.29 16.26 -24.71
C GLN A 107 -0.04 16.94 -25.04
N THR A 108 -0.92 17.12 -24.04
CA THR A 108 -2.28 17.66 -24.24
C THR A 108 -2.33 19.18 -24.09
N ILE A 109 -1.82 19.71 -22.98
CA ILE A 109 -1.94 21.11 -22.59
C ILE A 109 -0.60 21.85 -22.76
N GLY A 110 0.52 21.12 -22.76
CA GLY A 110 1.85 21.69 -22.80
C GLY A 110 2.13 22.57 -24.03
N LYS A 111 1.53 22.24 -25.18
CA LYS A 111 1.60 23.09 -26.38
C LYS A 111 0.94 24.44 -26.17
N TYR A 112 -0.19 24.47 -25.46
CA TYR A 112 -0.93 25.71 -25.19
C TYR A 112 -0.19 26.59 -24.19
N LEU A 113 0.33 26.00 -23.12
CA LEU A 113 1.05 26.70 -22.05
C LEU A 113 2.44 27.25 -22.54
N ARG A 114 3.09 26.58 -23.51
CA ARG A 114 4.34 27.05 -24.10
C ARG A 114 4.18 28.35 -24.90
N ASN A 115 3.02 28.57 -25.47
CA ASN A 115 2.75 29.81 -26.20
C ASN A 115 2.65 31.03 -25.29
N GLU A 116 2.25 30.84 -24.02
CA GLU A 116 2.06 31.95 -23.08
C GLU A 116 3.25 32.16 -22.13
N SER A 117 3.92 31.09 -21.71
CA SER A 117 4.94 31.16 -20.63
C SER A 117 6.34 30.77 -21.05
N GLY A 118 6.58 30.49 -22.34
CA GLY A 118 7.88 30.00 -22.83
C GLY A 118 8.23 28.60 -22.24
N ASP A 119 9.51 28.25 -22.35
CA ASP A 119 10.04 26.94 -21.95
C ASP A 119 10.32 26.82 -20.42
N GLU A 120 10.23 27.95 -19.68
CA GLU A 120 10.57 28.04 -18.26
C GLU A 120 9.58 27.27 -17.35
N GLY A 121 8.32 27.11 -17.78
CA GLY A 121 7.29 26.37 -17.05
C GLY A 121 7.39 24.84 -17.15
N ARG A 122 8.23 24.33 -18.04
CA ARG A 122 8.34 22.90 -18.34
C ARG A 122 8.74 22.02 -17.15
N PRO A 123 9.71 22.39 -16.30
CA PRO A 123 10.05 21.59 -15.14
C PRO A 123 8.90 21.43 -14.15
N ILE A 124 8.06 22.44 -13.98
CA ILE A 124 6.93 22.43 -13.03
C ILE A 124 5.88 21.41 -13.45
N MET A 125 5.65 21.24 -14.76
CA MET A 125 4.68 20.27 -15.29
C MET A 125 5.01 18.82 -14.92
N TYR A 126 6.28 18.51 -14.72
CA TYR A 126 6.72 17.18 -14.31
C TYR A 126 6.92 17.09 -12.80
N LEU A 127 7.54 18.09 -12.18
CA LEU A 127 7.86 18.07 -10.75
C LEU A 127 6.60 18.10 -9.87
N ALA A 128 5.58 18.87 -10.24
CA ALA A 128 4.36 18.96 -9.46
C ALA A 128 3.58 17.62 -9.41
N PRO A 129 3.29 16.94 -10.52
CA PRO A 129 2.66 15.62 -10.47
C PRO A 129 3.52 14.56 -9.77
N ILE A 130 4.84 14.54 -10.03
CA ILE A 130 5.76 13.59 -9.38
C ILE A 130 5.73 13.80 -7.87
N GLY A 131 5.85 15.04 -7.39
CA GLY A 131 5.82 15.38 -5.97
C GLY A 131 4.49 15.00 -5.31
N LEU A 132 3.38 15.32 -5.97
CA LEU A 132 2.03 15.00 -5.47
C LEU A 132 1.82 13.49 -5.33
N PHE A 133 2.06 12.73 -6.39
CA PHE A 133 1.82 11.28 -6.40
C PHE A 133 2.83 10.50 -5.54
N ALA A 134 4.09 10.95 -5.47
CA ALA A 134 5.07 10.42 -4.54
C ALA A 134 4.66 10.69 -3.08
N GLY A 135 4.14 11.89 -2.78
CA GLY A 135 3.59 12.26 -1.48
C GLY A 135 2.40 11.38 -1.08
N ILE A 136 1.46 11.15 -1.99
CA ILE A 136 0.34 10.20 -1.78
C ILE A 136 0.89 8.80 -1.51
N GLY A 137 1.86 8.32 -2.31
CA GLY A 137 2.51 7.03 -2.09
C GLY A 137 3.17 6.91 -0.72
N ALA A 138 3.79 7.99 -0.23
CA ALA A 138 4.41 8.05 1.10
C ALA A 138 3.38 8.04 2.25
N ALA A 139 2.20 8.61 2.03
CA ALA A 139 1.10 8.66 3.00
C ALA A 139 0.37 7.31 3.14
N LEU A 140 0.49 6.41 2.16
CA LEU A 140 -0.10 5.08 2.24
C LEU A 140 0.52 4.28 3.38
N SER A 141 -0.34 3.56 4.11
CA SER A 141 0.05 2.80 5.29
C SER A 141 1.15 1.77 4.96
N PRO A 142 2.29 1.80 5.70
CA PRO A 142 3.37 0.83 5.52
C PRO A 142 3.03 -0.55 6.10
N TYR A 143 1.85 -0.71 6.71
CA TYR A 143 1.45 -1.93 7.37
C TYR A 143 0.76 -2.90 6.41
N ARG A 144 1.15 -4.17 6.48
CA ARG A 144 0.50 -5.28 5.78
C ARG A 144 -0.30 -6.12 6.76
N THR A 145 -1.58 -6.33 6.50
CA THR A 145 -2.38 -7.31 7.26
C THR A 145 -1.88 -8.72 6.94
N ILE A 146 -1.44 -9.45 7.96
CA ILE A 146 -0.97 -10.83 7.89
C ILE A 146 -1.94 -11.81 8.53
N TYR A 147 -2.82 -11.32 9.42
CA TYR A 147 -3.85 -12.11 10.08
C TYR A 147 -5.10 -11.26 10.31
N ARG A 148 -6.28 -11.87 10.11
CA ARG A 148 -7.58 -11.24 10.37
C ARG A 148 -8.61 -12.31 10.63
N ILE A 149 -9.36 -12.18 11.74
CA ILE A 149 -10.59 -12.92 11.98
C ILE A 149 -11.74 -12.16 11.29
N LYS A 150 -12.61 -12.90 10.60
CA LYS A 150 -13.85 -12.38 10.03
C LYS A 150 -14.90 -12.18 11.09
#